data_84eb6d5bfc14f77464be302fbb82ba91
#
_entry.id   84eb6d5bfc14f77464be302fbb82ba91
#
_cell.length_a   1.000
_cell.length_b   1.000
_cell.length_c   1.000
_cell.angle_alpha   90.00
_cell.angle_beta   90.00
_cell.angle_gamma   90.00
#
_symmetry.space_group_name_H-M   'P 1'
#
loop_
_entity.id
_entity.type
_entity.pdbx_description
1 polymer ?
#
loop_
_entity_poly.entity_id
_entity_poly.type
_entity_poly.pdbx_seq_one_letter_code
_entity_poly.pdbx_strand_id
1 'polypeptide(L)'
;MDVEKTVSETIKKYKLAKKSDNVVVALSGGKDSTSVIYIMKKLGYDVQGLLIDLGLGEWSKIHNEKMKKFCGENDIPLTIVDLKKELGQGICFIKAVLKKQKNLTGCTVCGIIKRWILNKWAKKLGADKLVTGHNLDDEAQNVLMNFLKGNVLLGVNSSPSTGGREVRGFAQRIKPLFFCAESEIMKYARSKKFDILYEKCPCAFGTYRVDTREWMAGISDLEKKKIVENFQKLVPKLRAGSGRELVVCKKCGEPSSSELCNFCKIISNI
;
A
#
# COMPACT_ATOMS: atom_id res chain seq x y z
N MET A 1 9.96 20.20 -4.65
CA MET A 1 8.61 20.31 -4.01
C MET A 1 8.77 20.02 -2.52
N ASP A 2 8.03 20.71 -1.65
CA ASP A 2 8.03 20.39 -0.22
C ASP A 2 7.07 19.21 0.04
N VAL A 3 7.64 18.04 0.35
CA VAL A 3 6.89 16.80 0.58
C VAL A 3 5.94 16.93 1.78
N GLU A 4 6.38 17.56 2.88
CA GLU A 4 5.55 17.74 4.09
C GLU A 4 4.31 18.61 3.78
N LYS A 5 4.53 19.71 3.03
CA LYS A 5 3.45 20.60 2.59
C LYS A 5 2.46 19.86 1.68
N THR A 6 2.97 19.13 0.68
CA THR A 6 2.12 18.36 -0.26
C THR A 6 1.28 17.30 0.46
N VAL A 7 1.87 16.59 1.43
CA VAL A 7 1.15 15.61 2.26
C VAL A 7 0.03 16.30 3.06
N SER A 8 0.35 17.42 3.72
CA SER A 8 -0.64 18.19 4.51
C SER A 8 -1.81 18.68 3.63
N GLU A 9 -1.51 19.23 2.45
CA GLU A 9 -2.50 19.69 1.48
C GLU A 9 -3.37 18.53 0.96
N THR A 10 -2.74 17.38 0.66
CA THR A 10 -3.46 16.17 0.22
C THR A 10 -4.42 15.67 1.27
N ILE A 11 -3.98 15.58 2.53
CA ILE A 11 -4.83 15.17 3.65
C ILE A 11 -6.02 16.12 3.81
N LYS A 12 -5.79 17.42 3.77
CA LYS A 12 -6.84 18.45 3.90
C LYS A 12 -7.82 18.42 2.73
N LYS A 13 -7.31 18.47 1.50
CA LYS A 13 -8.11 18.53 0.26
C LYS A 13 -9.06 17.33 0.13
N TYR A 14 -8.56 16.13 0.43
CA TYR A 14 -9.32 14.90 0.29
C TYR A 14 -9.93 14.39 1.60
N LYS A 15 -9.81 15.15 2.70
CA LYS A 15 -10.32 14.79 4.04
C LYS A 15 -9.93 13.37 4.44
N LEU A 16 -8.65 13.03 4.28
CA LEU A 16 -8.16 11.66 4.41
C LEU A 16 -8.17 11.16 5.86
N ALA A 17 -7.82 12.01 6.81
CA ALA A 17 -7.79 11.68 8.23
C ALA A 17 -8.12 12.90 9.10
N LYS A 18 -8.72 12.64 10.26
CA LYS A 18 -8.91 13.60 11.36
C LYS A 18 -7.82 13.39 12.40
N LYS A 19 -7.57 14.38 13.25
CA LYS A 19 -6.60 14.26 14.36
C LYS A 19 -7.02 13.24 15.42
N SER A 20 -8.31 13.00 15.54
CA SER A 20 -8.88 11.99 16.44
C SER A 20 -8.86 10.57 15.90
N ASP A 21 -8.49 10.37 14.63
CA ASP A 21 -8.45 9.03 14.04
C ASP A 21 -7.24 8.25 14.58
N ASN A 22 -7.44 6.97 14.91
CA ASN A 22 -6.37 6.00 15.13
C ASN A 22 -5.81 5.58 13.76
N VAL A 23 -4.57 5.96 13.48
CA VAL A 23 -3.96 5.80 12.15
C VAL A 23 -2.91 4.69 12.17
N VAL A 24 -3.17 3.59 11.49
CA VAL A 24 -2.18 2.54 11.25
C VAL A 24 -1.49 2.77 9.91
N VAL A 25 -0.16 2.77 9.91
CA VAL A 25 0.66 2.92 8.70
C VAL A 25 1.30 1.60 8.32
N ALA A 26 1.00 1.12 7.11
CA ALA A 26 1.64 -0.07 6.55
C ALA A 26 3.11 0.23 6.24
N LEU A 27 4.00 -0.20 7.13
CA LEU A 27 5.44 -0.04 6.96
C LEU A 27 5.99 -1.16 6.09
N SER A 28 6.55 -0.77 4.94
CA SER A 28 7.35 -1.68 4.09
C SER A 28 8.85 -1.51 4.35
N GLY A 29 9.23 -0.54 5.19
CA GLY A 29 10.59 -0.14 5.52
C GLY A 29 11.37 0.52 4.40
N GLY A 30 10.73 0.78 3.27
CA GLY A 30 11.28 1.62 2.22
C GLY A 30 11.00 3.11 2.47
N LYS A 31 11.67 3.98 1.71
CA LYS A 31 11.60 5.44 1.82
C LYS A 31 10.18 6.02 1.92
N ASP A 32 9.24 5.46 1.14
CA ASP A 32 7.89 6.03 1.03
C ASP A 32 7.09 5.80 2.33
N SER A 33 7.04 4.56 2.81
CA SER A 33 6.30 4.23 4.04
C SER A 33 6.92 4.85 5.28
N THR A 34 8.26 4.95 5.34
CA THR A 34 8.98 5.60 6.44
C THR A 34 8.76 7.12 6.40
N SER A 35 8.79 7.74 5.22
CA SER A 35 8.51 9.17 5.09
C SER A 35 7.09 9.53 5.50
N VAL A 36 6.09 8.75 5.06
CA VAL A 36 4.70 9.10 5.37
C VAL A 36 4.37 8.97 6.85
N ILE A 37 4.89 7.94 7.55
CA ILE A 37 4.63 7.80 9.00
C ILE A 37 5.31 8.92 9.77
N TYR A 38 6.56 9.26 9.43
CA TYR A 38 7.28 10.37 10.04
C TYR A 38 6.56 11.71 9.85
N ILE A 39 6.13 12.01 8.62
CA ILE A 39 5.39 13.25 8.32
C ILE A 39 4.07 13.30 9.07
N MET A 40 3.30 12.23 9.10
CA MET A 40 2.01 12.21 9.82
C MET A 40 2.20 12.36 11.32
N LYS A 41 3.21 11.73 11.94
CA LYS A 41 3.59 11.95 13.35
C LYS A 41 3.93 13.42 13.59
N LYS A 42 4.80 14.00 12.76
CA LYS A 42 5.19 15.42 12.83
C LYS A 42 4.00 16.38 12.67
N LEU A 43 3.04 16.02 11.84
CA LEU A 43 1.78 16.77 11.69
C LEU A 43 0.82 16.56 12.87
N GLY A 44 1.17 15.77 13.89
CA GLY A 44 0.38 15.57 15.12
C GLY A 44 -0.79 14.59 14.95
N TYR A 45 -0.70 13.61 14.05
CA TYR A 45 -1.62 12.47 14.01
C TYR A 45 -1.18 11.40 15.00
N ASP A 46 -2.13 10.69 15.59
CA ASP A 46 -1.85 9.49 16.38
C ASP A 46 -1.58 8.33 15.41
N VAL A 47 -0.29 7.97 15.26
CA VAL A 47 0.16 6.98 14.29
C VAL A 47 0.85 5.80 14.94
N GLN A 48 0.59 4.60 14.42
CA GLN A 48 1.31 3.39 14.76
C GLN A 48 1.75 2.64 13.49
N GLY A 49 2.94 2.02 13.53
CA GLY A 49 3.48 1.24 12.44
C GLY A 49 2.98 -0.20 12.44
N LEU A 50 2.64 -0.73 11.26
CA LEU A 50 2.32 -2.13 11.03
C LEU A 50 3.25 -2.70 9.96
N LEU A 51 4.20 -3.53 10.37
CA LEU A 51 5.20 -4.18 9.52
C LEU A 51 4.84 -5.66 9.35
N ILE A 52 4.89 -6.16 8.11
CA ILE A 52 4.75 -7.60 7.84
C ILE A 52 6.14 -8.18 7.60
N ASP A 53 6.59 -9.04 8.50
CA ASP A 53 7.79 -9.85 8.28
C ASP A 53 7.46 -11.01 7.32
N LEU A 54 8.05 -10.97 6.13
CA LEU A 54 7.84 -11.97 5.08
C LEU A 54 8.72 -13.21 5.24
N GLY A 55 9.66 -13.21 6.20
CA GLY A 55 10.59 -14.31 6.42
C GLY A 55 11.57 -14.53 5.25
N LEU A 56 12.13 -13.45 4.68
CA LEU A 56 13.08 -13.49 3.57
C LEU A 56 14.55 -13.57 4.05
N GLY A 57 14.80 -14.35 5.09
CA GLY A 57 16.15 -14.58 5.63
C GLY A 57 16.75 -13.30 6.22
N GLU A 58 18.05 -13.08 5.96
CA GLU A 58 18.82 -11.96 6.50
C GLU A 58 18.25 -10.60 6.10
N TRP A 59 17.74 -10.50 4.88
CA TRP A 59 17.08 -9.26 4.42
C TRP A 59 15.93 -8.85 5.34
N SER A 60 15.06 -9.79 5.73
CA SER A 60 13.96 -9.50 6.67
C SER A 60 14.45 -9.11 8.06
N LYS A 61 15.52 -9.73 8.56
CA LYS A 61 16.09 -9.42 9.87
C LYS A 61 16.61 -7.99 9.93
N ILE A 62 17.50 -7.63 9.01
CA ILE A 62 18.06 -6.27 8.89
C ILE A 62 16.94 -5.24 8.77
N HIS A 63 15.95 -5.55 7.95
CA HIS A 63 14.80 -4.69 7.73
C HIS A 63 13.97 -4.45 8.99
N ASN A 64 13.67 -5.52 9.74
CA ASN A 64 12.94 -5.45 11.00
C ASN A 64 13.71 -4.65 12.07
N GLU A 65 15.03 -4.84 12.17
CA GLU A 65 15.89 -4.11 13.10
C GLU A 65 15.93 -2.62 12.79
N LYS A 66 16.13 -2.25 11.52
CA LYS A 66 16.08 -0.84 11.09
C LYS A 66 14.74 -0.18 11.41
N MET A 67 13.62 -0.88 11.19
CA MET A 67 12.31 -0.33 11.50
C MET A 67 12.03 -0.24 12.99
N LYS A 68 12.49 -1.20 13.81
CA LYS A 68 12.42 -1.09 15.27
C LYS A 68 13.19 0.12 15.77
N LYS A 69 14.42 0.30 15.29
CA LYS A 69 15.26 1.46 15.63
C LYS A 69 14.58 2.77 15.24
N PHE A 70 14.16 2.89 13.97
CA PHE A 70 13.49 4.09 13.46
C PHE A 70 12.24 4.44 14.26
N CYS A 71 11.39 3.46 14.55
CA CYS A 71 10.17 3.69 15.30
C CYS A 71 10.46 4.06 16.77
N GLY A 72 11.45 3.43 17.40
CA GLY A 72 11.88 3.76 18.77
C GLY A 72 12.42 5.19 18.87
N GLU A 73 13.28 5.61 17.93
CA GLU A 73 13.86 6.97 17.88
C GLU A 73 12.81 8.07 17.63
N ASN A 74 11.64 7.73 17.11
CA ASN A 74 10.59 8.67 16.80
C ASN A 74 9.32 8.50 17.66
N ASP A 75 9.39 7.73 18.73
CA ASP A 75 8.24 7.42 19.62
C ASP A 75 7.00 6.94 18.86
N ILE A 76 7.20 6.03 17.92
CA ILE A 76 6.14 5.45 17.11
C ILE A 76 5.91 3.99 17.56
N PRO A 77 4.74 3.61 18.07
CA PRO A 77 4.41 2.22 18.36
C PRO A 77 4.53 1.36 17.10
N LEU A 78 5.17 0.18 17.21
CA LEU A 78 5.40 -0.72 16.07
C LEU A 78 4.87 -2.12 16.37
N THR A 79 3.96 -2.59 15.52
CA THR A 79 3.52 -3.98 15.48
C THR A 79 4.19 -4.71 14.32
N ILE A 80 4.89 -5.82 14.60
CA ILE A 80 5.49 -6.68 13.58
C ILE A 80 4.71 -7.98 13.49
N VAL A 81 4.21 -8.29 12.32
CA VAL A 81 3.43 -9.50 12.04
C VAL A 81 4.29 -10.51 11.29
N ASP A 82 4.60 -11.61 11.93
CA ASP A 82 5.30 -12.75 11.33
C ASP A 82 4.34 -13.51 10.41
N LEU A 83 4.57 -13.44 9.10
CA LEU A 83 3.73 -14.07 8.09
C LEU A 83 3.68 -15.60 8.26
N LYS A 84 4.80 -16.23 8.63
CA LYS A 84 4.86 -17.67 8.82
C LYS A 84 3.99 -18.12 10.00
N LYS A 85 3.97 -17.35 11.09
CA LYS A 85 3.06 -17.61 12.24
C LYS A 85 1.60 -17.39 11.86
N GLU A 86 1.31 -16.38 11.03
CA GLU A 86 -0.07 -16.08 10.60
C GLU A 86 -0.66 -17.10 9.64
N LEU A 87 0.14 -17.71 8.77
CA LEU A 87 -0.32 -18.58 7.69
C LEU A 87 0.16 -20.04 7.81
N GLY A 88 0.97 -20.35 8.81
CA GLY A 88 1.60 -21.67 8.97
C GLY A 88 2.76 -21.94 8.00
N GLN A 89 2.89 -21.15 6.93
CA GLN A 89 3.87 -21.32 5.86
C GLN A 89 4.54 -20.00 5.46
N GLY A 90 5.81 -20.07 5.02
CA GLY A 90 6.55 -18.91 4.52
C GLY A 90 6.08 -18.46 3.15
N ILE A 91 6.29 -17.16 2.83
CA ILE A 91 5.86 -16.57 1.57
C ILE A 91 6.44 -17.25 0.32
N CYS A 92 7.69 -17.71 0.39
CA CYS A 92 8.34 -18.38 -0.75
C CYS A 92 7.66 -19.72 -1.09
N PHE A 93 7.29 -20.52 -0.07
CA PHE A 93 6.54 -21.75 -0.24
C PHE A 93 5.18 -21.49 -0.89
N ILE A 94 4.40 -20.56 -0.33
CA ILE A 94 3.06 -20.20 -0.85
C ILE A 94 3.15 -19.75 -2.31
N LYS A 95 4.15 -18.92 -2.67
CA LYS A 95 4.38 -18.48 -4.04
C LYS A 95 4.68 -19.64 -4.99
N ALA A 96 5.53 -20.58 -4.55
CA ALA A 96 5.93 -21.74 -5.37
C ALA A 96 4.72 -22.63 -5.68
N VAL A 97 3.90 -22.96 -4.67
CA VAL A 97 2.69 -23.77 -4.83
C VAL A 97 1.70 -23.07 -5.78
N LEU A 98 1.38 -21.80 -5.55
CA LEU A 98 0.40 -21.07 -6.36
C LEU A 98 0.87 -20.77 -7.78
N LYS A 99 2.18 -20.61 -8.01
CA LYS A 99 2.74 -20.53 -9.37
C LYS A 99 2.49 -21.81 -10.15
N LYS A 100 2.72 -22.96 -9.53
CA LYS A 100 2.51 -24.28 -10.14
C LYS A 100 1.03 -24.56 -10.43
N GLN A 101 0.15 -24.21 -9.50
CA GLN A 101 -1.28 -24.58 -9.58
C GLN A 101 -2.14 -23.58 -10.38
N LYS A 102 -1.85 -22.29 -10.32
CA LYS A 102 -2.73 -21.22 -10.85
C LYS A 102 -2.02 -20.24 -11.79
N ASN A 103 -0.77 -20.49 -12.13
CA ASN A 103 0.05 -19.59 -12.96
C ASN A 103 0.06 -18.12 -12.47
N LEU A 104 -0.03 -17.92 -11.15
CA LEU A 104 0.00 -16.60 -10.55
C LEU A 104 1.43 -16.12 -10.35
N THR A 105 1.69 -14.85 -10.71
CA THR A 105 3.02 -14.26 -10.46
C THR A 105 3.26 -14.11 -8.96
N GLY A 106 4.50 -14.30 -8.52
CA GLY A 106 4.88 -14.19 -7.11
C GLY A 106 4.52 -12.85 -6.47
N CYS A 107 4.60 -11.74 -7.23
CA CYS A 107 4.20 -10.41 -6.73
C CYS A 107 2.68 -10.26 -6.58
N THR A 108 1.89 -10.88 -7.45
CA THR A 108 0.41 -10.90 -7.32
C THR A 108 0.00 -11.62 -6.03
N VAL A 109 0.54 -12.83 -5.80
CA VAL A 109 0.31 -13.61 -4.58
C VAL A 109 0.69 -12.81 -3.34
N CYS A 110 1.91 -12.26 -3.32
CA CYS A 110 2.41 -11.45 -2.22
C CYS A 110 1.51 -10.23 -1.94
N GLY A 111 1.05 -9.55 -2.99
CA GLY A 111 0.17 -8.40 -2.86
C GLY A 111 -1.22 -8.75 -2.31
N ILE A 112 -1.78 -9.92 -2.65
CA ILE A 112 -3.05 -10.41 -2.10
C ILE A 112 -2.91 -10.72 -0.61
N ILE A 113 -1.86 -11.46 -0.23
CA ILE A 113 -1.58 -11.85 1.15
C ILE A 113 -1.33 -10.63 2.03
N LYS A 114 -0.45 -9.72 1.59
CA LYS A 114 -0.16 -8.48 2.34
C LYS A 114 -1.41 -7.65 2.58
N ARG A 115 -2.28 -7.48 1.57
CA ARG A 115 -3.53 -6.72 1.73
C ARG A 115 -4.47 -7.36 2.74
N TRP A 116 -4.55 -8.68 2.76
CA TRP A 116 -5.37 -9.40 3.72
C TRP A 116 -4.82 -9.24 5.14
N ILE A 117 -3.51 -9.45 5.36
CA ILE A 117 -2.88 -9.28 6.68
C ILE A 117 -3.04 -7.85 7.18
N LEU A 118 -2.81 -6.85 6.31
CA LEU A 118 -2.96 -5.44 6.67
C LEU A 118 -4.38 -5.11 7.12
N ASN A 119 -5.41 -5.61 6.44
CA ASN A 119 -6.79 -5.39 6.86
C ASN A 119 -7.08 -6.06 8.20
N LYS A 120 -6.74 -7.37 8.32
CA LYS A 120 -6.93 -8.15 9.55
C LYS A 120 -6.31 -7.45 10.76
N TRP A 121 -5.06 -7.01 10.64
CA TRP A 121 -4.33 -6.39 11.73
C TRP A 121 -4.71 -4.93 11.96
N ALA A 122 -5.03 -4.17 10.94
CA ALA A 122 -5.61 -2.83 11.11
C ALA A 122 -6.89 -2.87 11.94
N LYS A 123 -7.78 -3.83 11.64
CA LYS A 123 -9.00 -4.06 12.44
C LYS A 123 -8.66 -4.46 13.88
N LYS A 124 -7.70 -5.38 14.09
CA LYS A 124 -7.27 -5.82 15.43
C LYS A 124 -6.67 -4.68 16.25
N LEU A 125 -6.00 -3.73 15.61
CA LEU A 125 -5.41 -2.54 16.22
C LEU A 125 -6.41 -1.39 16.37
N GLY A 126 -7.68 -1.59 16.02
CA GLY A 126 -8.72 -0.56 16.13
C GLY A 126 -8.51 0.63 15.20
N ALA A 127 -7.88 0.43 14.04
CA ALA A 127 -7.57 1.51 13.13
C ALA A 127 -8.82 2.10 12.46
N ASP A 128 -8.94 3.42 12.47
CA ASP A 128 -9.90 4.16 11.64
C ASP A 128 -9.37 4.30 10.21
N LYS A 129 -8.06 4.51 10.09
CA LYS A 129 -7.36 4.71 8.82
C LYS A 129 -6.15 3.78 8.69
N LEU A 130 -6.02 3.18 7.49
CA LEU A 130 -4.85 2.40 7.09
C LEU A 130 -4.08 3.17 6.00
N VAL A 131 -2.94 3.74 6.36
CA VAL A 131 -2.08 4.49 5.45
C VAL A 131 -1.19 3.54 4.65
N THR A 132 -1.06 3.82 3.37
CA THR A 132 -0.06 3.16 2.51
C THR A 132 0.85 4.19 1.85
N GLY A 133 2.12 3.85 1.66
CA GLY A 133 3.14 4.71 1.05
C GLY A 133 3.08 4.83 -0.47
N HIS A 134 1.91 4.62 -1.10
CA HIS A 134 1.78 4.80 -2.55
C HIS A 134 1.92 6.28 -2.91
N ASN A 135 2.78 6.54 -3.88
CA ASN A 135 3.16 7.86 -4.34
C ASN A 135 2.64 8.18 -5.76
N LEU A 136 2.99 9.35 -6.30
CA LEU A 136 2.57 9.81 -7.63
C LEU A 136 2.98 8.83 -8.74
N ASP A 137 4.21 8.32 -8.68
CA ASP A 137 4.74 7.40 -9.68
C ASP A 137 4.00 6.07 -9.67
N ASP A 138 3.67 5.53 -8.49
CA ASP A 138 2.86 4.32 -8.35
C ASP A 138 1.46 4.50 -8.95
N GLU A 139 0.85 5.66 -8.73
CA GLU A 139 -0.50 5.93 -9.22
C GLU A 139 -0.51 6.17 -10.73
N ALA A 140 0.47 6.89 -11.29
CA ALA A 140 0.62 7.06 -12.73
C ALA A 140 0.85 5.69 -13.42
N GLN A 141 1.70 4.81 -12.84
CA GLN A 141 1.87 3.44 -13.31
C GLN A 141 0.57 2.65 -13.25
N ASN A 142 -0.21 2.76 -12.16
CA ASN A 142 -1.49 2.07 -12.03
C ASN A 142 -2.49 2.50 -13.11
N VAL A 143 -2.59 3.79 -13.39
CA VAL A 143 -3.47 4.33 -14.45
C VAL A 143 -3.08 3.72 -15.80
N LEU A 144 -1.80 3.80 -16.17
CA LEU A 144 -1.30 3.27 -17.42
C LEU A 144 -1.50 1.76 -17.53
N MET A 145 -1.13 1.00 -16.52
CA MET A 145 -1.27 -0.47 -16.52
C MET A 145 -2.72 -0.91 -16.67
N ASN A 146 -3.66 -0.23 -16.00
CA ASN A 146 -5.08 -0.55 -16.11
C ASN A 146 -5.62 -0.22 -17.48
N PHE A 147 -5.17 0.87 -18.09
CA PHE A 147 -5.53 1.26 -19.45
C PHE A 147 -5.02 0.24 -20.47
N LEU A 148 -3.74 -0.09 -20.46
CA LEU A 148 -3.12 -1.05 -21.38
C LEU A 148 -3.70 -2.47 -21.28
N LYS A 149 -4.23 -2.85 -20.10
CA LYS A 149 -4.89 -4.15 -19.89
C LYS A 149 -6.40 -4.13 -20.18
N GLY A 150 -6.96 -3.03 -20.66
CA GLY A 150 -8.40 -2.89 -20.86
C GLY A 150 -9.22 -2.90 -19.55
N ASN A 151 -8.58 -2.76 -18.40
CA ASN A 151 -9.22 -2.85 -17.07
C ASN A 151 -9.43 -1.46 -16.45
N VAL A 152 -9.90 -0.49 -17.24
CA VAL A 152 -10.07 0.91 -16.82
C VAL A 152 -10.91 1.05 -15.55
N LEU A 153 -11.92 0.20 -15.38
CA LEU A 153 -12.78 0.16 -14.20
C LEU A 153 -12.03 -0.17 -12.90
N LEU A 154 -10.88 -0.86 -12.96
CA LEU A 154 -10.04 -1.06 -11.78
C LEU A 154 -9.34 0.23 -11.33
N GLY A 155 -9.22 1.19 -12.23
CA GLY A 155 -8.70 2.53 -11.96
C GLY A 155 -9.52 3.33 -10.95
N VAL A 156 -10.79 2.94 -10.67
CA VAL A 156 -11.60 3.54 -9.59
C VAL A 156 -10.91 3.49 -8.24
N ASN A 157 -10.00 2.52 -8.05
CA ASN A 157 -9.21 2.37 -6.83
C ASN A 157 -7.93 3.23 -6.83
N SER A 158 -7.61 3.89 -7.95
CA SER A 158 -6.51 4.86 -8.05
C SER A 158 -6.99 6.22 -7.56
N SER A 159 -7.13 6.36 -6.26
CA SER A 159 -7.70 7.52 -5.57
C SER A 159 -6.92 7.74 -4.27
N PRO A 160 -6.83 8.99 -3.77
CA PRO A 160 -6.20 9.26 -2.47
C PRO A 160 -6.80 8.49 -1.30
N SER A 161 -8.09 8.12 -1.40
CA SER A 161 -8.73 7.17 -0.50
C SER A 161 -9.37 6.04 -1.31
N THR A 162 -9.26 4.81 -0.82
CA THR A 162 -9.92 3.64 -1.39
C THR A 162 -11.04 3.17 -0.48
N GLY A 163 -12.12 2.67 -1.09
CA GLY A 163 -13.31 2.29 -0.35
C GLY A 163 -14.24 3.48 -0.20
N GLY A 164 -14.96 3.86 -1.26
CA GLY A 164 -15.88 5.01 -1.29
C GLY A 164 -17.14 4.86 -0.43
N ARG A 165 -17.31 3.74 0.26
CA ARG A 165 -18.27 3.52 1.33
C ARG A 165 -17.53 2.91 2.51
N GLU A 166 -17.78 3.42 3.69
CA GLU A 166 -17.29 2.83 4.94
C GLU A 166 -17.91 1.44 5.08
N VAL A 167 -17.08 0.41 4.95
CA VAL A 167 -17.49 -0.93 5.36
C VAL A 167 -17.29 -1.01 6.86
N ARG A 168 -18.39 -1.09 7.60
CA ARG A 168 -18.37 -1.09 9.06
C ARG A 168 -17.38 -2.12 9.60
N GLY A 169 -16.46 -1.67 10.46
CA GLY A 169 -15.43 -2.49 11.08
C GLY A 169 -14.16 -2.69 10.26
N PHE A 170 -13.94 -1.89 9.20
CA PHE A 170 -12.70 -1.88 8.42
C PHE A 170 -12.11 -0.49 8.28
N ALA A 171 -10.77 -0.40 8.47
CA ALA A 171 -10.04 0.83 8.29
C ALA A 171 -10.08 1.29 6.82
N GLN A 172 -10.43 2.54 6.59
CA GLN A 172 -10.34 3.13 5.27
C GLN A 172 -8.88 3.28 4.85
N ARG A 173 -8.52 2.80 3.65
CA ARG A 173 -7.16 2.99 3.12
C ARG A 173 -7.00 4.39 2.56
N ILE A 174 -5.91 5.05 2.96
CA ILE A 174 -5.57 6.39 2.52
C ILE A 174 -4.11 6.45 2.04
N LYS A 175 -3.84 7.39 1.13
CA LYS A 175 -2.55 7.57 0.47
C LYS A 175 -2.10 9.05 0.56
N PRO A 176 -1.53 9.48 1.68
CA PRO A 176 -1.13 10.89 1.83
C PRO A 176 -0.04 11.34 0.84
N LEU A 177 0.80 10.40 0.35
CA LEU A 177 1.83 10.65 -0.66
C LEU A 177 1.32 10.67 -2.11
N PHE A 178 0.02 10.60 -2.34
CA PHE A 178 -0.60 10.41 -3.66
C PHE A 178 -0.11 11.38 -4.74
N PHE A 179 0.24 12.60 -4.39
CA PHE A 179 0.75 13.65 -5.29
C PHE A 179 2.23 13.96 -5.09
N CYS A 180 2.96 13.21 -4.28
CA CYS A 180 4.40 13.34 -4.09
C CYS A 180 5.15 12.49 -5.10
N ALA A 181 6.07 13.06 -5.87
CA ALA A 181 6.91 12.31 -6.79
C ALA A 181 7.92 11.42 -6.03
N GLU A 182 8.22 10.24 -6.55
CA GLU A 182 9.18 9.30 -5.96
C GLU A 182 10.56 9.93 -5.78
N SER A 183 10.98 10.77 -6.73
CA SER A 183 12.23 11.54 -6.69
C SER A 183 12.32 12.50 -5.50
N GLU A 184 11.23 13.20 -5.20
CA GLU A 184 11.16 14.15 -4.08
C GLU A 184 11.12 13.43 -2.72
N ILE A 185 10.41 12.29 -2.64
CA ILE A 185 10.39 11.46 -1.42
C ILE A 185 11.79 10.90 -1.15
N MET A 186 12.53 10.50 -2.19
CA MET A 186 13.92 10.04 -2.06
C MET A 186 14.83 11.13 -1.50
N LYS A 187 14.74 12.36 -2.04
CA LYS A 187 15.50 13.51 -1.54
C LYS A 187 15.14 13.80 -0.08
N TYR A 188 13.84 13.77 0.24
CA TYR A 188 13.36 13.98 1.60
C TYR A 188 13.91 12.94 2.57
N ALA A 189 13.80 11.65 2.27
CA ALA A 189 14.30 10.56 3.12
C ALA A 189 15.80 10.66 3.36
N ARG A 190 16.58 11.02 2.33
CA ARG A 190 18.03 11.27 2.44
C ARG A 190 18.35 12.51 3.28
N SER A 191 17.61 13.61 3.12
CA SER A 191 17.82 14.83 3.91
C SER A 191 17.54 14.61 5.41
N LYS A 192 16.60 13.71 5.74
CA LYS A 192 16.32 13.29 7.11
C LYS A 192 17.27 12.19 7.61
N LYS A 193 18.19 11.70 6.77
CA LYS A 193 19.16 10.64 7.10
C LYS A 193 18.50 9.37 7.64
N PHE A 194 17.33 8.99 7.08
CA PHE A 194 16.64 7.77 7.52
C PHE A 194 17.52 6.53 7.28
N ASP A 195 17.78 5.79 8.36
CA ASP A 195 18.49 4.51 8.30
C ASP A 195 17.54 3.40 7.88
N ILE A 196 17.30 3.29 6.56
CA ILE A 196 16.36 2.36 5.93
C ILE A 196 17.04 1.58 4.81
N LEU A 197 16.39 0.50 4.34
CA LEU A 197 16.82 -0.18 3.14
C LEU A 197 16.31 0.57 1.90
N TYR A 198 17.24 1.03 1.07
CA TYR A 198 16.94 1.65 -0.23
C TYR A 198 16.88 0.62 -1.36
N GLU A 199 17.24 -0.62 -1.07
CA GLU A 199 17.25 -1.73 -2.01
C GLU A 199 15.85 -2.25 -2.30
N LYS A 200 15.67 -2.75 -3.53
CA LYS A 200 14.40 -3.38 -3.94
C LYS A 200 14.24 -4.73 -3.21
N CYS A 201 12.97 -5.13 -3.01
CA CYS A 201 12.66 -6.45 -2.50
C CYS A 201 13.33 -7.54 -3.37
N PRO A 202 14.07 -8.50 -2.76
CA PRO A 202 14.80 -9.54 -3.52
C PRO A 202 13.89 -10.46 -4.35
N CYS A 203 12.59 -10.41 -4.13
CA CYS A 203 11.60 -11.19 -4.90
C CYS A 203 10.87 -10.37 -5.99
N ALA A 204 11.28 -9.14 -6.29
CA ALA A 204 10.60 -8.25 -7.24
C ALA A 204 11.20 -8.39 -8.65
N PHE A 205 11.06 -9.56 -9.29
CA PHE A 205 11.55 -9.80 -10.65
C PHE A 205 10.41 -10.05 -11.64
N GLY A 206 10.62 -9.65 -12.91
CA GLY A 206 9.83 -10.08 -14.07
C GLY A 206 8.33 -9.79 -13.93
N THR A 207 7.97 -8.63 -13.42
CA THR A 207 6.56 -8.24 -13.31
C THR A 207 6.25 -7.12 -14.29
N TYR A 208 5.05 -7.13 -14.85
CA TYR A 208 4.55 -6.09 -15.75
C TYR A 208 4.70 -4.64 -15.18
N ARG A 209 4.76 -4.51 -13.85
CA ARG A 209 5.03 -3.22 -13.20
C ARG A 209 6.48 -2.77 -13.37
N VAL A 210 7.45 -3.69 -13.48
CA VAL A 210 8.87 -3.36 -13.70
C VAL A 210 9.00 -2.72 -15.08
N ASP A 211 8.46 -3.37 -16.11
CA ASP A 211 8.50 -2.90 -17.49
C ASP A 211 7.80 -1.54 -17.63
N THR A 212 6.63 -1.39 -16.98
CA THR A 212 5.89 -0.11 -16.96
C THR A 212 6.68 1.00 -16.27
N ARG A 213 7.40 0.68 -15.19
CA ARG A 213 8.25 1.65 -14.47
C ARG A 213 9.41 2.12 -15.34
N GLU A 214 10.06 1.22 -16.06
CA GLU A 214 11.15 1.54 -16.97
C GLU A 214 10.65 2.45 -18.11
N TRP A 215 9.53 2.10 -18.71
CA TRP A 215 8.91 2.93 -19.75
C TRP A 215 8.54 4.33 -19.23
N MET A 216 8.02 4.43 -18.01
CA MET A 216 7.65 5.70 -17.38
C MET A 216 8.84 6.51 -16.83
N ALA A 217 10.05 5.97 -16.83
CA ALA A 217 11.24 6.68 -16.34
C ALA A 217 11.56 7.94 -17.18
N GLY A 218 11.19 7.93 -18.47
CA GLY A 218 11.32 9.10 -19.36
C GLY A 218 10.23 10.16 -19.22
N ILE A 219 9.18 9.92 -18.43
CA ILE A 219 8.07 10.85 -18.25
C ILE A 219 8.36 11.77 -17.05
N SER A 220 8.26 13.08 -17.24
CA SER A 220 8.51 14.06 -16.19
C SER A 220 7.49 13.95 -15.03
N ASP A 221 7.88 14.39 -13.84
CA ASP A 221 6.99 14.39 -12.66
C ASP A 221 5.76 15.29 -12.90
N LEU A 222 5.90 16.37 -13.69
CA LEU A 222 4.78 17.22 -14.08
C LEU A 222 3.77 16.48 -14.97
N GLU A 223 4.23 15.71 -15.93
CA GLU A 223 3.37 14.91 -16.81
C GLU A 223 2.68 13.77 -16.05
N LYS A 224 3.41 13.07 -15.18
CA LYS A 224 2.83 12.06 -14.27
C LYS A 224 1.71 12.67 -13.42
N LYS A 225 1.94 13.88 -12.90
CA LYS A 225 0.92 14.62 -12.13
C LYS A 225 -0.30 14.94 -12.97
N LYS A 226 -0.13 15.43 -14.20
CA LYS A 226 -1.24 15.69 -15.15
C LYS A 226 -2.04 14.41 -15.45
N ILE A 227 -1.35 13.29 -15.71
CA ILE A 227 -1.99 11.97 -15.92
C ILE A 227 -2.89 11.62 -14.74
N VAL A 228 -2.35 11.67 -13.53
CA VAL A 228 -3.08 11.30 -12.32
C VAL A 228 -4.23 12.26 -12.03
N GLU A 229 -4.01 13.57 -12.11
CA GLU A 229 -5.05 14.59 -11.87
C GLU A 229 -6.21 14.48 -12.89
N ASN A 230 -5.90 14.30 -14.18
CA ASN A 230 -6.93 14.13 -15.19
C ASN A 230 -7.70 12.82 -15.01
N PHE A 231 -7.00 11.74 -14.63
CA PHE A 231 -7.67 10.49 -14.32
C PHE A 231 -8.61 10.62 -13.10
N GLN A 232 -8.21 11.39 -12.06
CA GLN A 232 -9.08 11.65 -10.91
C GLN A 232 -10.41 12.32 -11.28
N LYS A 233 -10.45 13.13 -12.34
CA LYS A 233 -11.71 13.75 -12.86
C LYS A 233 -12.66 12.70 -13.45
N LEU A 234 -12.13 11.57 -13.94
CA LEU A 234 -12.92 10.47 -14.51
C LEU A 234 -13.43 9.49 -13.43
N VAL A 235 -12.75 9.39 -12.29
CA VAL A 235 -13.07 8.41 -11.22
C VAL A 235 -14.54 8.46 -10.78
N PRO A 236 -15.20 9.62 -10.57
CA PRO A 236 -16.62 9.65 -10.21
C PRO A 236 -17.53 9.00 -11.25
N LYS A 237 -17.27 9.26 -12.54
CA LYS A 237 -18.04 8.69 -13.67
C LYS A 237 -17.84 7.17 -13.75
N LEU A 238 -16.60 6.71 -13.61
CA LEU A 238 -16.25 5.29 -13.60
C LEU A 238 -16.89 4.55 -12.41
N ARG A 239 -16.97 5.19 -11.24
CA ARG A 239 -17.66 4.62 -10.06
C ARG A 239 -19.15 4.44 -10.30
N ALA A 240 -19.82 5.44 -10.84
CA ALA A 240 -21.24 5.37 -11.15
C ALA A 240 -21.57 4.21 -12.12
N GLY A 241 -20.68 3.94 -13.09
CA GLY A 241 -20.84 2.85 -14.04
C GLY A 241 -20.40 1.47 -13.55
N SER A 242 -19.71 1.37 -12.41
CA SER A 242 -19.10 0.10 -12.00
C SER A 242 -20.07 -0.90 -11.37
N GLY A 243 -21.21 -0.45 -10.82
CA GLY A 243 -22.24 -1.31 -10.20
C GLY A 243 -21.74 -2.27 -9.09
N ARG A 244 -20.45 -2.18 -8.70
CA ARG A 244 -19.83 -3.13 -7.75
C ARG A 244 -20.17 -2.76 -6.32
N GLU A 245 -20.96 -3.58 -5.69
CA GLU A 245 -21.16 -3.53 -4.24
C GLU A 245 -20.04 -4.32 -3.53
N LEU A 246 -19.54 -3.76 -2.42
CA LEU A 246 -18.67 -4.49 -1.53
C LEU A 246 -19.53 -5.38 -0.63
N VAL A 247 -19.21 -6.67 -0.63
CA VAL A 247 -19.79 -7.66 0.26
C VAL A 247 -18.75 -8.12 1.28
N VAL A 248 -19.18 -8.85 2.29
CA VAL A 248 -18.29 -9.47 3.28
C VAL A 248 -17.97 -10.89 2.85
N CYS A 249 -16.70 -11.25 2.85
CA CYS A 249 -16.25 -12.60 2.51
C CYS A 249 -16.85 -13.63 3.48
N LYS A 250 -17.58 -14.64 2.96
CA LYS A 250 -18.23 -15.68 3.76
C LYS A 250 -17.25 -16.51 4.60
N LYS A 251 -15.95 -16.59 4.21
CA LYS A 251 -14.95 -17.40 4.91
C LYS A 251 -14.18 -16.64 5.99
N CYS A 252 -13.76 -15.38 5.74
CA CYS A 252 -12.88 -14.66 6.65
C CYS A 252 -13.40 -13.30 7.11
N GLY A 253 -14.57 -12.87 6.64
CA GLY A 253 -15.17 -11.60 7.03
C GLY A 253 -14.55 -10.35 6.40
N GLU A 254 -13.55 -10.47 5.53
CA GLU A 254 -12.90 -9.34 4.86
C GLU A 254 -13.79 -8.73 3.75
N PRO A 255 -13.66 -7.42 3.47
CA PRO A 255 -14.35 -6.80 2.34
C PRO A 255 -13.96 -7.47 1.02
N SER A 256 -14.94 -7.74 0.20
CA SER A 256 -14.77 -8.46 -1.07
C SER A 256 -15.73 -7.92 -2.13
N SER A 257 -15.40 -8.11 -3.41
CA SER A 257 -16.30 -7.88 -4.54
C SER A 257 -17.04 -9.16 -4.97
N SER A 258 -16.91 -10.24 -4.22
CA SER A 258 -17.54 -11.54 -4.48
C SER A 258 -17.66 -12.33 -3.16
N GLU A 259 -18.39 -13.46 -3.16
CA GLU A 259 -18.62 -14.28 -1.96
C GLU A 259 -17.36 -14.64 -1.19
N LEU A 260 -16.27 -14.93 -1.88
CA LEU A 260 -14.94 -15.17 -1.29
C LEU A 260 -13.97 -14.08 -1.73
N CYS A 261 -13.20 -13.53 -0.80
CA CYS A 261 -12.14 -12.60 -1.11
C CYS A 261 -10.98 -13.27 -1.86
N ASN A 262 -10.14 -12.49 -2.54
CA ASN A 262 -9.02 -13.02 -3.32
C ASN A 262 -8.06 -13.85 -2.48
N PHE A 263 -7.85 -13.51 -1.20
CA PHE A 263 -7.04 -14.31 -0.29
C PHE A 263 -7.65 -15.70 -0.07
N CYS A 264 -8.92 -15.76 0.30
CA CYS A 264 -9.59 -17.06 0.54
C CYS A 264 -9.65 -17.92 -0.73
N LYS A 265 -9.81 -17.31 -1.91
CA LYS A 265 -9.77 -18.01 -3.20
C LYS A 265 -8.42 -18.65 -3.52
N ILE A 266 -7.30 -18.01 -3.13
CA ILE A 266 -5.97 -18.56 -3.41
C ILE A 266 -5.51 -19.55 -2.36
N ILE A 267 -5.89 -19.36 -1.08
CA ILE A 267 -5.44 -20.20 0.05
C ILE A 267 -6.30 -21.48 0.19
N SER A 268 -7.53 -21.52 -0.32
CA SER A 268 -8.39 -22.72 -0.21
C SER A 268 -7.81 -23.95 -0.89
N ASN A 269 -6.69 -23.87 -1.57
CA ASN A 269 -6.04 -24.94 -2.31
C ASN A 269 -4.59 -25.19 -1.84
N ILE A 270 -4.19 -24.65 -0.70
CA ILE A 270 -2.92 -24.89 -0.01
C ILE A 270 -3.20 -25.61 1.30
#